data_b3883161cdc6e0e7d0bc1da8c7a15cf6
#
_entry.id   b3883161cdc6e0e7d0bc1da8c7a15cf6
#
_cell.length_a   1.000
_cell.length_b   1.000
_cell.length_c   1.000
_cell.angle_alpha   90.00
_cell.angle_beta   90.00
_cell.angle_gamma   90.00
#
_symmetry.space_group_name_H-M   'P 1'
#
loop_
_entity.id
_entity.type
_entity.pdbx_description
1 polymer ?
#
loop_
_entity_poly.entity_id
_entity_poly.type
_entity_poly.pdbx_seq_one_letter_code
_entity_poly.pdbx_strand_id
1 'polypeptide(L)'
;MTPITIINQLGLVKVGKLITSRVMRIAVHPDLQGSGIGKRMLTLLEESVGAHVDYLSTSFGATDELIQFWQQAGYQSIRLGTMRDAASGCYSLLMVRQLANKSQTWIDDAQALFHEFLSASLSLVYPKLEPSLARSLLRQPIQHQTLHPTKRVLLQSYAQGGASYESIFVWLQQWLRQHGLGPVSDLMISKVFLNHDWGICAKQFGLSGRKQVEQQLRSELEKLLSQFTV
;
A
#
# COMPACT_ATOMS: atom_id res chain seq x y z
N MET A 1 -22.64 4.23 6.87
CA MET A 1 -21.50 3.58 7.56
C MET A 1 -20.15 4.21 7.24
N THR A 2 -19.82 4.49 5.97
CA THR A 2 -18.48 5.05 5.61
C THR A 2 -18.09 6.34 6.36
N PRO A 3 -18.96 7.38 6.44
CA PRO A 3 -18.61 8.60 7.20
C PRO A 3 -18.30 8.33 8.67
N ILE A 4 -19.09 7.46 9.32
CA ILE A 4 -18.89 7.10 10.74
C ILE A 4 -17.51 6.44 10.93
N THR A 5 -17.11 5.55 10.02
CA THR A 5 -15.80 4.91 10.07
C THR A 5 -14.68 5.94 9.92
N ILE A 6 -14.81 6.89 8.99
CA ILE A 6 -13.82 7.95 8.78
C ILE A 6 -13.70 8.84 10.01
N ILE A 7 -14.82 9.24 10.59
CA ILE A 7 -14.85 10.07 11.81
C ILE A 7 -14.18 9.34 12.98
N ASN A 8 -14.64 8.13 13.29
CA ASN A 8 -14.23 7.42 14.50
C ASN A 8 -12.81 6.86 14.44
N GLN A 9 -12.30 6.57 13.24
CA GLN A 9 -11.04 5.86 13.10
C GLN A 9 -9.93 6.69 12.45
N LEU A 10 -10.28 7.78 11.76
CA LEU A 10 -9.31 8.72 11.20
C LEU A 10 -9.40 10.11 11.84
N GLY A 11 -10.36 10.34 12.74
CA GLY A 11 -10.53 11.64 13.41
C GLY A 11 -11.03 12.78 12.51
N LEU A 12 -11.44 12.48 11.27
CA LEU A 12 -11.81 13.48 10.27
C LEU A 12 -13.29 13.88 10.41
N VAL A 13 -13.60 14.60 11.50
CA VAL A 13 -14.98 14.97 11.88
C VAL A 13 -15.73 15.73 10.78
N LYS A 14 -15.05 16.59 10.03
CA LYS A 14 -15.66 17.39 8.95
C LYS A 14 -16.31 16.52 7.86
N VAL A 15 -15.84 15.29 7.66
CA VAL A 15 -16.38 14.35 6.67
C VAL A 15 -17.83 13.93 6.98
N GLY A 16 -18.26 14.02 8.23
CA GLY A 16 -19.64 13.74 8.64
C GLY A 16 -20.68 14.67 8.03
N LYS A 17 -20.28 15.82 7.51
CA LYS A 17 -21.16 16.79 6.84
C LYS A 17 -21.25 16.58 5.32
N LEU A 18 -20.45 15.64 4.77
CA LEU A 18 -20.35 15.37 3.34
C LEU A 18 -21.34 14.28 2.93
N ILE A 19 -21.86 14.42 1.73
CA ILE A 19 -22.77 13.43 1.11
C ILE A 19 -21.91 12.43 0.36
N THR A 20 -22.07 11.15 0.68
CA THR A 20 -21.35 10.06 -0.02
C THR A 20 -22.31 9.05 -0.62
N SER A 21 -21.94 8.51 -1.78
CA SER A 21 -22.53 7.31 -2.33
C SER A 21 -21.52 6.15 -2.22
N ARG A 22 -22.02 4.97 -1.85
CA ARG A 22 -21.17 3.80 -1.67
C ARG A 22 -21.45 2.75 -2.73
N VAL A 23 -20.42 2.31 -3.44
CA VAL A 23 -20.46 1.12 -4.27
C VAL A 23 -20.43 -0.10 -3.36
N MET A 24 -21.58 -0.77 -3.24
CA MET A 24 -21.72 -1.96 -2.39
C MET A 24 -21.23 -3.22 -3.09
N ARG A 25 -21.51 -3.32 -4.39
CA ARG A 25 -21.13 -4.46 -5.24
C ARG A 25 -20.94 -3.98 -6.67
N ILE A 26 -19.94 -4.53 -7.34
CA ILE A 26 -19.73 -4.45 -8.77
C ILE A 26 -19.32 -5.83 -9.26
N ALA A 27 -19.92 -6.31 -10.33
CA ALA A 27 -19.59 -7.61 -10.91
C ALA A 27 -19.67 -7.52 -12.43
N VAL A 28 -18.72 -8.14 -13.09
CA VAL A 28 -18.67 -8.33 -14.54
C VAL A 28 -18.54 -9.83 -14.77
N HIS A 29 -19.30 -10.36 -15.74
CA HIS A 29 -19.22 -11.77 -16.10
C HIS A 29 -17.76 -12.17 -16.37
N PRO A 30 -17.31 -13.35 -15.91
CA PRO A 30 -15.90 -13.76 -16.07
C PRO A 30 -15.36 -13.61 -17.49
N ASP A 31 -16.13 -14.03 -18.50
CA ASP A 31 -15.72 -13.96 -19.92
C ASP A 31 -15.59 -12.53 -20.47
N LEU A 32 -16.13 -11.54 -19.74
CA LEU A 32 -16.10 -10.13 -20.11
C LEU A 32 -15.17 -9.30 -19.19
N GLN A 33 -14.51 -9.94 -18.25
CA GLN A 33 -13.52 -9.26 -17.41
C GLN A 33 -12.29 -8.85 -18.25
N GLY A 34 -11.58 -7.82 -17.80
CA GLY A 34 -10.44 -7.29 -18.55
C GLY A 34 -10.81 -6.40 -19.76
N SER A 35 -12.09 -6.37 -20.19
CA SER A 35 -12.57 -5.58 -21.35
C SER A 35 -12.91 -4.11 -21.03
N GLY A 36 -12.67 -3.64 -19.80
CA GLY A 36 -12.94 -2.27 -19.38
C GLY A 36 -14.38 -1.99 -18.92
N ILE A 37 -15.28 -2.98 -18.96
CA ILE A 37 -16.70 -2.82 -18.58
C ILE A 37 -16.84 -2.32 -17.14
N GLY A 38 -16.13 -2.92 -16.19
CA GLY A 38 -16.18 -2.49 -14.78
C GLY A 38 -15.78 -1.02 -14.60
N LYS A 39 -14.74 -0.56 -15.30
CA LYS A 39 -14.33 0.85 -15.29
C LYS A 39 -15.40 1.75 -15.91
N ARG A 40 -16.01 1.33 -17.03
CA ARG A 40 -17.11 2.07 -17.67
C ARG A 40 -18.32 2.20 -16.75
N MET A 41 -18.67 1.14 -16.01
CA MET A 41 -19.75 1.17 -15.02
C MET A 41 -19.49 2.22 -13.93
N LEU A 42 -18.25 2.31 -13.43
CA LEU A 42 -17.88 3.31 -12.42
C LEU A 42 -17.91 4.74 -12.97
N THR A 43 -17.52 4.95 -14.24
CA THR A 43 -17.65 6.25 -14.92
C THR A 43 -19.12 6.67 -15.04
N LEU A 44 -19.98 5.77 -15.49
CA LEU A 44 -21.42 6.04 -15.60
C LEU A 44 -22.07 6.29 -14.23
N LEU A 45 -21.64 5.60 -13.17
CA LEU A 45 -22.08 5.90 -11.82
C LEU A 45 -21.70 7.33 -11.42
N GLU A 46 -20.46 7.74 -11.66
CA GLU A 46 -20.00 9.08 -11.37
C GLU A 46 -20.82 10.15 -12.09
N GLU A 47 -21.09 9.95 -13.39
CA GLU A 47 -21.94 10.81 -14.19
C GLU A 47 -23.38 10.87 -13.64
N SER A 48 -23.92 9.75 -13.16
CA SER A 48 -25.29 9.64 -12.67
C SER A 48 -25.51 10.26 -11.29
N VAL A 49 -24.54 10.20 -10.38
CA VAL A 49 -24.67 10.79 -9.04
C VAL A 49 -24.48 12.32 -9.06
N GLY A 50 -23.84 12.85 -10.09
CA GLY A 50 -23.72 14.28 -10.37
C GLY A 50 -23.14 15.11 -9.21
N ALA A 51 -23.55 16.39 -9.16
CA ALA A 51 -23.07 17.36 -8.16
C ALA A 51 -23.66 17.16 -6.75
N HIS A 52 -24.55 16.20 -6.56
CA HIS A 52 -25.22 15.96 -5.27
C HIS A 52 -24.39 15.15 -4.29
N VAL A 53 -23.33 14.46 -4.78
CA VAL A 53 -22.46 13.61 -3.96
C VAL A 53 -21.07 14.24 -3.91
N ASP A 54 -20.50 14.35 -2.71
CA ASP A 54 -19.18 14.93 -2.50
C ASP A 54 -18.06 13.94 -2.82
N TYR A 55 -18.27 12.66 -2.48
CA TYR A 55 -17.31 11.60 -2.77
C TYR A 55 -17.97 10.23 -2.90
N LEU A 56 -17.34 9.34 -3.66
CA LEU A 56 -17.70 7.93 -3.74
C LEU A 56 -16.85 7.13 -2.76
N SER A 57 -17.40 6.02 -2.27
CA SER A 57 -16.68 5.11 -1.38
C SER A 57 -16.95 3.65 -1.72
N THR A 58 -16.01 2.79 -1.37
CA THR A 58 -16.14 1.34 -1.45
C THR A 58 -15.37 0.66 -0.32
N SER A 59 -15.80 -0.54 0.07
CA SER A 59 -15.07 -1.35 1.04
C SER A 59 -15.21 -2.82 0.66
N PHE A 60 -14.09 -3.53 0.58
CA PHE A 60 -13.99 -4.90 0.10
C PHE A 60 -12.85 -5.65 0.77
N GLY A 61 -12.82 -6.98 0.66
CA GLY A 61 -11.67 -7.79 1.06
C GLY A 61 -10.48 -7.50 0.16
N ALA A 62 -9.39 -7.01 0.75
CA ALA A 62 -8.23 -6.53 0.01
C ALA A 62 -7.51 -7.69 -0.71
N THR A 63 -7.42 -7.60 -2.02
CA THR A 63 -6.52 -8.37 -2.90
C THR A 63 -5.78 -7.41 -3.81
N ASP A 64 -4.65 -7.85 -4.36
CA ASP A 64 -3.83 -7.01 -5.25
C ASP A 64 -4.62 -6.56 -6.48
N GLU A 65 -5.34 -7.48 -7.13
CA GLU A 65 -6.13 -7.20 -8.33
C GLU A 65 -7.24 -6.17 -8.06
N LEU A 66 -7.95 -6.32 -6.92
CA LEU A 66 -9.02 -5.39 -6.57
C LEU A 66 -8.47 -4.01 -6.24
N ILE A 67 -7.34 -3.91 -5.53
CA ILE A 67 -6.69 -2.63 -5.26
C ILE A 67 -6.33 -1.94 -6.57
N GLN A 68 -5.69 -2.65 -7.48
CA GLN A 68 -5.31 -2.10 -8.80
C GLN A 68 -6.53 -1.65 -9.60
N PHE A 69 -7.60 -2.44 -9.63
CA PHE A 69 -8.86 -2.08 -10.30
C PHE A 69 -9.43 -0.75 -9.77
N TRP A 70 -9.56 -0.62 -8.46
CA TRP A 70 -10.11 0.57 -7.85
C TRP A 70 -9.18 1.79 -7.97
N GLN A 71 -7.85 1.59 -7.86
CA GLN A 71 -6.87 2.67 -8.08
C GLN A 71 -6.91 3.19 -9.52
N GLN A 72 -7.02 2.31 -10.52
CA GLN A 72 -7.19 2.70 -11.93
C GLN A 72 -8.48 3.45 -12.19
N ALA A 73 -9.50 3.25 -11.36
CA ALA A 73 -10.75 4.00 -11.37
C ALA A 73 -10.68 5.29 -10.52
N GLY A 74 -9.49 5.69 -10.03
CA GLY A 74 -9.27 6.92 -9.27
C GLY A 74 -9.63 6.85 -7.79
N TYR A 75 -9.87 5.66 -7.24
CA TYR A 75 -10.09 5.50 -5.80
C TYR A 75 -8.78 5.44 -5.05
N GLN A 76 -8.77 6.01 -3.85
CA GLN A 76 -7.62 6.13 -2.97
C GLN A 76 -7.85 5.35 -1.68
N SER A 77 -6.85 4.56 -1.28
CA SER A 77 -6.90 3.78 -0.04
C SER A 77 -6.75 4.70 1.16
N ILE A 78 -7.69 4.62 2.11
CA ILE A 78 -7.66 5.46 3.31
C ILE A 78 -7.68 4.66 4.61
N ARG A 79 -7.97 3.35 4.56
CA ARG A 79 -7.96 2.52 5.77
C ARG A 79 -7.92 1.03 5.42
N LEU A 80 -7.05 0.28 6.10
CA LEU A 80 -7.06 -1.18 6.14
C LEU A 80 -7.60 -1.64 7.50
N GLY A 81 -8.55 -2.57 7.51
CA GLY A 81 -9.07 -3.18 8.73
C GLY A 81 -7.97 -3.98 9.44
N THR A 82 -7.97 -3.98 10.77
CA THR A 82 -6.93 -4.65 11.57
C THR A 82 -7.19 -6.15 11.78
N MET A 83 -8.41 -6.62 11.50
CA MET A 83 -8.79 -8.02 11.61
C MET A 83 -9.09 -8.61 10.23
N ARG A 84 -8.71 -9.87 10.05
CA ARG A 84 -9.09 -10.64 8.86
C ARG A 84 -10.53 -11.11 9.00
N ASP A 85 -11.28 -10.98 7.94
CA ASP A 85 -12.62 -11.56 7.85
C ASP A 85 -12.54 -13.10 7.90
N ALA A 86 -13.38 -13.71 8.72
CA ALA A 86 -13.33 -15.15 8.97
C ALA A 86 -13.70 -15.99 7.73
N ALA A 87 -14.57 -15.47 6.85
CA ALA A 87 -15.02 -16.20 5.67
C ALA A 87 -14.06 -16.07 4.49
N SER A 88 -13.58 -14.85 4.22
CA SER A 88 -12.69 -14.57 3.07
C SER A 88 -11.21 -14.65 3.41
N GLY A 89 -10.84 -14.57 4.69
CA GLY A 89 -9.46 -14.46 5.13
C GLY A 89 -8.78 -13.13 4.78
N CYS A 90 -9.50 -12.18 4.18
CA CYS A 90 -8.95 -10.90 3.73
C CYS A 90 -9.09 -9.82 4.80
N TYR A 91 -8.22 -8.83 4.74
CA TYR A 91 -8.42 -7.57 5.46
C TYR A 91 -9.39 -6.68 4.68
N SER A 92 -10.28 -5.97 5.37
CA SER A 92 -11.21 -5.03 4.71
C SER A 92 -10.48 -3.73 4.36
N LEU A 93 -10.45 -3.35 3.08
CA LEU A 93 -9.90 -2.08 2.61
C LEU A 93 -11.02 -1.09 2.32
N LEU A 94 -10.92 0.11 2.88
CA LEU A 94 -11.77 1.24 2.57
C LEU A 94 -11.07 2.16 1.58
N MET A 95 -11.72 2.42 0.46
CA MET A 95 -11.25 3.35 -0.55
C MET A 95 -12.29 4.42 -0.84
N VAL A 96 -11.83 5.60 -1.20
CA VAL A 96 -12.67 6.75 -1.54
C VAL A 96 -12.21 7.39 -2.84
N ARG A 97 -13.13 8.02 -3.56
CA ARG A 97 -12.86 8.80 -4.76
C ARG A 97 -13.55 10.15 -4.65
N GLN A 98 -12.79 11.21 -4.82
CA GLN A 98 -13.31 12.57 -4.91
C GLN A 98 -14.09 12.75 -6.21
N LEU A 99 -15.23 13.43 -6.15
CA LEU A 99 -15.98 13.84 -7.34
C LEU A 99 -15.62 15.26 -7.72
N ALA A 100 -15.62 15.52 -9.03
CA ALA A 100 -14.80 16.49 -9.77
C ALA A 100 -14.91 17.98 -9.44
N ASN A 101 -15.59 18.52 -8.53
CA ASN A 101 -15.67 20.00 -8.40
C ASN A 101 -15.47 20.55 -6.99
N LYS A 102 -15.00 19.75 -6.06
CA LYS A 102 -14.80 20.23 -4.68
C LYS A 102 -13.38 19.88 -4.24
N SER A 103 -12.53 20.88 -4.08
CA SER A 103 -11.23 20.69 -3.43
C SER A 103 -11.45 20.14 -2.02
N GLN A 104 -11.18 18.88 -1.82
CA GLN A 104 -11.37 18.21 -0.53
C GLN A 104 -10.02 17.72 0.00
N THR A 105 -9.33 18.59 0.71
CA THR A 105 -8.03 18.29 1.36
C THR A 105 -8.10 17.11 2.35
N TRP A 106 -9.31 16.77 2.84
CA TRP A 106 -9.46 15.68 3.79
C TRP A 106 -9.07 14.30 3.25
N ILE A 107 -9.14 14.09 1.92
CA ILE A 107 -8.70 12.83 1.31
C ILE A 107 -7.18 12.73 1.37
N ASP A 108 -6.49 13.83 1.13
CA ASP A 108 -5.02 13.90 1.25
C ASP A 108 -4.59 13.67 2.71
N ASP A 109 -5.30 14.28 3.66
CA ASP A 109 -5.10 14.05 5.10
C ASP A 109 -5.34 12.59 5.46
N ALA A 110 -6.44 11.99 4.96
CA ALA A 110 -6.77 10.58 5.20
C ALA A 110 -5.71 9.63 4.62
N GLN A 111 -5.17 9.94 3.44
CA GLN A 111 -4.09 9.17 2.83
C GLN A 111 -2.79 9.31 3.61
N ALA A 112 -2.43 10.51 4.04
CA ALA A 112 -1.24 10.73 4.86
C ALA A 112 -1.30 9.91 6.15
N LEU A 113 -2.43 9.98 6.88
CA LEU A 113 -2.67 9.17 8.08
C LEU A 113 -2.63 7.66 7.80
N PHE A 114 -3.23 7.22 6.70
CA PHE A 114 -3.21 5.82 6.30
C PHE A 114 -1.79 5.32 6.03
N HIS A 115 -0.99 6.08 5.29
CA HIS A 115 0.39 5.71 4.97
C HIS A 115 1.30 5.74 6.20
N GLU A 116 1.13 6.71 7.09
CA GLU A 116 1.86 6.77 8.35
C GLU A 116 1.53 5.56 9.24
N PHE A 117 0.24 5.32 9.48
CA PHE A 117 -0.22 4.17 10.27
C PHE A 117 0.26 2.85 9.67
N LEU A 118 0.05 2.65 8.36
CA LEU A 118 0.43 1.40 7.69
C LEU A 118 1.93 1.16 7.80
N SER A 119 2.75 2.19 7.62
CA SER A 119 4.22 2.08 7.70
C SER A 119 4.69 1.64 9.08
N ALA A 120 4.08 2.20 10.12
CA ALA A 120 4.44 1.88 11.50
C ALA A 120 3.88 0.51 11.95
N SER A 121 2.73 0.10 11.40
CA SER A 121 1.98 -1.04 11.91
C SER A 121 2.14 -2.35 11.12
N LEU A 122 2.78 -2.33 9.95
CA LEU A 122 2.87 -3.51 9.07
C LEU A 122 3.37 -4.76 9.81
N SER A 123 4.50 -4.67 10.49
CA SER A 123 5.09 -5.81 11.19
C SER A 123 4.33 -6.19 12.46
N LEU A 124 3.64 -5.24 13.08
CA LEU A 124 2.98 -5.43 14.37
C LEU A 124 1.53 -5.90 14.22
N VAL A 125 0.79 -5.24 13.32
CA VAL A 125 -0.66 -5.44 13.14
C VAL A 125 -0.96 -6.41 11.99
N TYR A 126 -0.11 -6.42 10.97
CA TYR A 126 -0.32 -7.19 9.73
C TYR A 126 0.79 -8.21 9.43
N PRO A 127 1.27 -8.99 10.41
CA PRO A 127 2.41 -9.91 10.18
C PRO A 127 2.11 -11.04 9.19
N LYS A 128 0.84 -11.26 8.86
CA LYS A 128 0.39 -12.27 7.89
C LYS A 128 -0.11 -11.65 6.58
N LEU A 129 0.20 -10.38 6.33
CA LEU A 129 -0.13 -9.74 5.07
C LEU A 129 0.74 -10.32 3.94
N GLU A 130 0.12 -10.62 2.80
CA GLU A 130 0.87 -11.07 1.63
C GLU A 130 1.80 -9.95 1.12
N PRO A 131 3.05 -10.27 0.73
CA PRO A 131 4.02 -9.27 0.29
C PRO A 131 3.55 -8.44 -0.92
N SER A 132 2.88 -9.06 -1.88
CA SER A 132 2.29 -8.39 -3.04
C SER A 132 1.24 -7.36 -2.61
N LEU A 133 0.39 -7.72 -1.65
CA LEU A 133 -0.62 -6.84 -1.09
C LEU A 133 0.01 -5.69 -0.30
N ALA A 134 1.04 -5.96 0.51
CA ALA A 134 1.81 -4.92 1.21
C ALA A 134 2.43 -3.92 0.21
N ARG A 135 3.01 -4.43 -0.90
CA ARG A 135 3.56 -3.60 -1.97
C ARG A 135 2.51 -2.68 -2.58
N SER A 136 1.32 -3.21 -2.91
CA SER A 136 0.23 -2.42 -3.51
C SER A 136 -0.30 -1.34 -2.57
N LEU A 137 -0.40 -1.63 -1.28
CA LEU A 137 -0.82 -0.66 -0.27
C LEU A 137 0.23 0.43 -0.01
N LEU A 138 1.53 0.10 -0.12
CA LEU A 138 2.65 1.01 0.07
C LEU A 138 3.12 1.72 -1.21
N ARG A 139 2.46 1.48 -2.34
CA ARG A 139 2.93 1.87 -3.69
C ARG A 139 3.11 3.38 -3.89
N GLN A 140 2.40 4.20 -3.15
CA GLN A 140 2.57 5.66 -3.25
C GLN A 140 3.86 6.10 -2.55
N PRO A 141 4.76 6.79 -3.25
CA PRO A 141 5.98 7.32 -2.65
C PRO A 141 5.63 8.35 -1.57
N ILE A 142 6.37 8.33 -0.47
CA ILE A 142 6.26 9.38 0.55
C ILE A 142 7.03 10.60 0.02
N GLN A 143 6.34 11.68 -0.25
CA GLN A 143 6.91 12.87 -0.90
C GLN A 143 7.89 13.70 -0.05
N HIS A 144 8.29 13.37 1.16
CA HIS A 144 8.82 14.40 2.05
C HIS A 144 10.17 14.22 2.73
N GLN A 145 11.06 13.30 2.35
CA GLN A 145 12.44 13.40 2.85
C GLN A 145 13.44 12.81 1.86
N THR A 146 14.21 13.67 1.22
CA THR A 146 15.46 13.26 0.55
C THR A 146 16.36 12.56 1.56
N LEU A 147 16.73 11.33 1.25
CA LEU A 147 17.63 10.58 2.12
C LEU A 147 18.96 11.31 2.21
N HIS A 148 19.42 11.62 3.42
CA HIS A 148 20.72 12.27 3.62
C HIS A 148 21.85 11.45 2.94
N PRO A 149 22.81 12.07 2.25
CA PRO A 149 23.86 11.36 1.51
C PRO A 149 24.59 10.28 2.32
N THR A 150 24.84 10.53 3.61
CA THR A 150 25.47 9.55 4.51
C THR A 150 24.66 8.26 4.65
N LYS A 151 23.32 8.34 4.63
CA LYS A 151 22.47 7.15 4.69
C LYS A 151 22.61 6.29 3.43
N ARG A 152 22.79 6.90 2.26
CA ARG A 152 23.08 6.21 1.02
C ARG A 152 24.40 5.44 1.08
N VAL A 153 25.44 6.06 1.63
CA VAL A 153 26.75 5.40 1.86
C VAL A 153 26.59 4.16 2.75
N LEU A 154 25.78 4.24 3.81
CA LEU A 154 25.50 3.09 4.68
C LEU A 154 24.77 1.96 3.93
N LEU A 155 23.81 2.30 3.08
CA LEU A 155 23.12 1.31 2.24
C LEU A 155 24.06 0.65 1.24
N GLN A 156 24.96 1.41 0.63
CA GLN A 156 26.02 0.89 -0.24
C GLN A 156 26.97 -0.04 0.52
N SER A 157 27.41 0.37 1.71
CA SER A 157 28.23 -0.45 2.58
C SER A 157 27.56 -1.78 2.93
N TYR A 158 26.25 -1.78 3.24
CA TYR A 158 25.49 -3.02 3.46
C TYR A 158 25.45 -3.89 2.21
N ALA A 159 25.14 -3.32 1.04
CA ALA A 159 25.10 -4.06 -0.22
C ALA A 159 26.44 -4.77 -0.51
N GLN A 160 27.56 -4.12 -0.19
CA GLN A 160 28.92 -4.63 -0.38
C GLN A 160 29.43 -5.54 0.77
N GLY A 161 28.64 -5.77 1.80
CA GLY A 161 29.01 -6.65 2.91
C GLY A 161 29.68 -5.97 4.11
N GLY A 162 29.87 -4.65 4.09
CA GLY A 162 30.56 -3.90 5.14
C GLY A 162 29.70 -3.50 6.35
N ALA A 163 28.37 -3.51 6.23
CA ALA A 163 27.46 -3.18 7.31
C ALA A 163 26.49 -4.34 7.63
N SER A 164 25.92 -4.36 8.85
CA SER A 164 24.86 -5.32 9.21
C SER A 164 23.49 -4.83 8.79
N TYR A 165 22.54 -5.76 8.60
CA TYR A 165 21.15 -5.42 8.31
C TYR A 165 20.52 -4.55 9.40
N GLU A 166 20.79 -4.89 10.65
CA GLU A 166 20.23 -4.24 11.83
C GLU A 166 20.67 -2.77 11.94
N SER A 167 21.80 -2.40 11.36
CA SER A 167 22.28 -1.01 11.36
C SER A 167 21.65 -0.14 10.27
N ILE A 168 21.01 -0.75 9.25
CA ILE A 168 20.55 -0.01 8.07
C ILE A 168 19.06 -0.15 7.76
N PHE A 169 18.34 -1.07 8.43
CA PHE A 169 16.99 -1.43 8.00
C PHE A 169 16.02 -0.25 7.96
N VAL A 170 16.12 0.71 8.89
CA VAL A 170 15.29 1.92 8.90
C VAL A 170 15.56 2.79 7.68
N TRP A 171 16.83 2.94 7.33
CA TRP A 171 17.24 3.73 6.15
C TRP A 171 16.90 3.02 4.85
N LEU A 172 16.94 1.68 4.85
CA LEU A 172 16.48 0.85 3.73
C LEU A 172 14.98 1.01 3.51
N GLN A 173 14.16 0.94 4.57
CA GLN A 173 12.72 1.21 4.47
C GLN A 173 12.44 2.60 3.89
N GLN A 174 13.10 3.63 4.42
CA GLN A 174 12.93 5.00 3.93
C GLN A 174 13.29 5.13 2.45
N TRP A 175 14.45 4.59 2.08
CA TRP A 175 14.95 4.66 0.72
C TRP A 175 14.04 3.95 -0.28
N LEU A 176 13.60 2.73 0.03
CA LEU A 176 12.67 1.97 -0.81
C LEU A 176 11.34 2.69 -0.98
N ARG A 177 10.80 3.28 0.06
CA ARG A 177 9.54 4.05 -0.03
C ARG A 177 9.67 5.32 -0.84
N GLN A 178 10.83 5.96 -0.81
CA GLN A 178 11.09 7.17 -1.58
C GLN A 178 11.18 6.88 -3.08
N HIS A 179 11.77 5.74 -3.48
CA HIS A 179 11.99 5.37 -4.88
C HIS A 179 10.88 4.48 -5.46
N GLY A 180 9.92 4.08 -4.64
CA GLY A 180 8.81 3.23 -5.04
C GLY A 180 9.10 1.74 -4.93
N LEU A 181 8.07 0.96 -4.68
CA LEU A 181 8.18 -0.47 -4.40
C LEU A 181 7.93 -1.36 -5.64
N GLY A 182 7.73 -0.77 -6.82
CA GLY A 182 7.46 -1.52 -8.04
C GLY A 182 8.51 -2.60 -8.35
N PRO A 183 9.81 -2.26 -8.37
CA PRO A 183 10.87 -3.20 -8.69
C PRO A 183 11.32 -4.07 -7.50
N VAL A 184 10.76 -3.87 -6.31
CA VAL A 184 11.19 -4.54 -5.07
C VAL A 184 10.62 -5.95 -4.99
N SER A 185 11.46 -6.96 -4.69
CA SER A 185 11.02 -8.36 -4.56
C SER A 185 10.11 -8.60 -3.34
N ASP A 186 9.35 -9.70 -3.39
CA ASP A 186 8.54 -10.15 -2.25
C ASP A 186 9.40 -10.54 -1.05
N LEU A 187 10.61 -11.05 -1.28
CA LEU A 187 11.58 -11.32 -0.23
C LEU A 187 11.96 -10.04 0.53
N MET A 188 12.28 -8.99 -0.21
CA MET A 188 12.66 -7.70 0.39
C MET A 188 11.46 -7.06 1.11
N ILE A 189 10.26 -7.12 0.54
CA ILE A 189 9.02 -6.68 1.21
C ILE A 189 8.81 -7.44 2.51
N SER A 190 8.91 -8.77 2.46
CA SER A 190 8.71 -9.64 3.65
C SER A 190 9.72 -9.32 4.75
N LYS A 191 10.99 -9.15 4.41
CA LYS A 191 12.02 -8.90 5.41
C LYS A 191 12.00 -7.46 5.92
N VAL A 192 11.91 -6.48 5.02
CA VAL A 192 12.10 -5.07 5.36
C VAL A 192 10.83 -4.44 5.93
N PHE A 193 9.66 -4.74 5.37
CA PHE A 193 8.40 -4.09 5.77
C PHE A 193 7.55 -4.96 6.70
N LEU A 194 7.44 -6.26 6.46
CA LEU A 194 6.70 -7.18 7.33
C LEU A 194 7.54 -7.67 8.50
N ASN A 195 8.86 -7.40 8.48
CA ASN A 195 9.83 -7.80 9.50
C ASN A 195 9.81 -9.30 9.81
N HIS A 196 9.57 -10.13 8.79
CA HIS A 196 9.61 -11.58 8.96
C HIS A 196 11.00 -12.02 9.45
N ASP A 197 11.00 -13.02 10.32
CA ASP A 197 12.25 -13.66 10.77
C ASP A 197 13.05 -14.24 9.59
N TRP A 198 14.38 -14.29 9.73
CA TRP A 198 15.27 -14.83 8.70
C TRP A 198 14.92 -16.24 8.28
N GLY A 199 14.52 -17.08 9.25
CA GLY A 199 14.11 -18.47 9.00
C GLY A 199 12.78 -18.55 8.26
N ILE A 200 11.83 -17.68 8.59
CA ILE A 200 10.54 -17.58 7.88
C ILE A 200 10.79 -17.15 6.42
N CYS A 201 11.61 -16.13 6.19
CA CYS A 201 11.98 -15.70 4.84
C CYS A 201 12.68 -16.83 4.08
N ALA A 202 13.63 -17.51 4.69
CA ALA A 202 14.32 -18.62 4.04
C ALA A 202 13.35 -19.72 3.60
N LYS A 203 12.45 -20.15 4.49
CA LYS A 203 11.45 -21.17 4.17
C LYS A 203 10.48 -20.72 3.08
N GLN A 204 9.97 -19.50 3.18
CA GLN A 204 8.98 -18.96 2.23
C GLN A 204 9.52 -18.84 0.81
N PHE A 205 10.81 -18.49 0.67
CA PHE A 205 11.44 -18.25 -0.62
C PHE A 205 12.39 -19.36 -1.07
N GLY A 206 12.35 -20.54 -0.44
CA GLY A 206 13.14 -21.72 -0.86
C GLY A 206 14.65 -21.55 -0.67
N LEU A 207 15.08 -20.81 0.35
CA LEU A 207 16.48 -20.54 0.65
C LEU A 207 16.97 -21.38 1.82
N SER A 208 18.29 -21.67 1.85
CA SER A 208 18.89 -22.58 2.85
C SER A 208 19.02 -21.95 4.24
N GLY A 209 18.80 -20.65 4.42
CA GLY A 209 18.87 -19.95 5.70
C GLY A 209 19.26 -18.49 5.61
N ARG A 210 19.54 -17.88 6.78
CA ARG A 210 19.85 -16.45 6.92
C ARG A 210 20.88 -15.95 5.89
N LYS A 211 21.98 -16.69 5.72
CA LYS A 211 23.09 -16.26 4.84
C LYS A 211 22.64 -16.04 3.39
N GLN A 212 21.81 -16.95 2.86
CA GLN A 212 21.31 -16.83 1.48
C GLN A 212 20.27 -15.70 1.37
N VAL A 213 19.38 -15.57 2.36
CA VAL A 213 18.42 -14.46 2.39
C VAL A 213 19.17 -13.12 2.37
N GLU A 214 20.15 -12.96 3.24
CA GLU A 214 20.92 -11.73 3.33
C GLU A 214 21.71 -11.44 2.05
N GLN A 215 22.29 -12.46 1.42
CA GLN A 215 23.00 -12.33 0.14
C GLN A 215 22.06 -11.87 -0.98
N GLN A 216 20.84 -12.40 -1.06
CA GLN A 216 19.85 -11.96 -2.05
C GLN A 216 19.42 -10.50 -1.80
N LEU A 217 19.17 -10.12 -0.55
CA LEU A 217 18.82 -8.73 -0.20
C LEU A 217 19.95 -7.76 -0.58
N ARG A 218 21.21 -8.11 -0.35
CA ARG A 218 22.38 -7.30 -0.72
C ARG A 218 22.48 -7.13 -2.23
N SER A 219 22.38 -8.24 -2.99
CA SER A 219 22.44 -8.22 -4.44
C SER A 219 21.31 -7.41 -5.07
N GLU A 220 20.10 -7.54 -4.52
CA GLU A 220 18.95 -6.77 -4.98
C GLU A 220 19.11 -5.28 -4.68
N LEU A 221 19.54 -4.94 -3.45
CA LEU A 221 19.79 -3.54 -3.08
C LEU A 221 20.87 -2.89 -3.96
N GLU A 222 21.95 -3.61 -4.27
CA GLU A 222 23.01 -3.11 -5.15
C GLU A 222 22.45 -2.75 -6.55
N LYS A 223 21.61 -3.61 -7.13
CA LYS A 223 20.94 -3.34 -8.41
C LYS A 223 20.02 -2.12 -8.32
N LEU A 224 19.21 -2.03 -7.26
CA LEU A 224 18.30 -0.90 -7.06
C LEU A 224 19.07 0.40 -6.87
N LEU A 225 20.16 0.41 -6.08
CA LEU A 225 21.01 1.59 -5.88
C LEU A 225 21.67 2.07 -7.18
N SER A 226 22.01 1.16 -8.09
CA SER A 226 22.58 1.51 -9.40
C SER A 226 21.53 2.09 -10.36
N GLN A 227 20.28 1.64 -10.30
CA GLN A 227 19.19 2.14 -11.15
C GLN A 227 18.77 3.58 -10.78
N PHE A 228 18.87 3.94 -9.49
CA PHE A 228 18.48 5.24 -8.98
C PHE A 228 19.70 6.14 -8.65
N THR A 229 20.75 6.01 -9.43
CA THR A 229 21.89 6.95 -9.38
C THR A 229 21.49 8.24 -10.12
N VAL A 230 21.35 9.33 -9.41
CA VAL A 230 21.25 10.69 -9.96
C VAL A 230 22.64 11.26 -10.03
#